data_01d3ce5e740bd8c16d6c3d6b28523a30
#
_entry.id   01d3ce5e740bd8c16d6c3d6b28523a30
#
_cell.length_a   1.000
_cell.length_b   1.000
_cell.length_c   1.000
_cell.angle_alpha   90.00
_cell.angle_beta   90.00
_cell.angle_gamma   90.00
#
_symmetry.space_group_name_H-M   'P 1'
#
loop_
_entity.id
_entity.type
_entity.pdbx_description
1 polymer ?
#
loop_
_entity_poly.entity_id
_entity_poly.type
_entity_poly.pdbx_seq_one_letter_code
_entity_poly.pdbx_strand_id
1 'polypeptide(L)'
;MKNNYSPDILNCLANLSSDEVFTSPELANRMLDLLPQELFQSSKTRFIDPCSKSGVFLREIAKRLLAGLKEQIPDLQERIDHIMTKQVFGIACTDLTAEMSRRTLYCTKQANGEYSVSTAFRDTQGNLRYMRCQHIWENGKCKHCGAGRAQYDRVETIETYAYPFIHKSIIEILKKDMQFDVIIGNPPYQMSDGGHGASAIPIYQHFVSQAKLLNPRYLSMIIPARWYAGGRGLDDFREDMLTDNKLRVLVDYFNSEDCFPGVDLSGGVCYFLWDRDNPGLCNVTTIINRQETKATRPLLEKRTNSFVRFNQAISTLNKVISLGEVSFMEMVSANDPFGYDVRVANSYLRVKPDIKDAPFANSLKIHYWGKQGKSVGFISNTTVRKGHEMVEKRKLFISRSYGERGEFPYLVIGKPFPGEPNTVCTETYVVVGTYDDEETMNNVITYMSTKFFRFLVMLKKNTQSATRTVYEFVPLQDFSHPWTDEMLYKKYNLDKDEIAFIESMIRPME
;
A
#
# COMPACT_ATOMS: atom_id res chain seq x y z
N MET A 1 -36.47 -9.07 12.60
CA MET A 1 -36.32 -10.20 11.66
C MET A 1 -35.03 -10.90 12.01
N LYS A 2 -35.06 -12.18 12.36
CA LYS A 2 -33.83 -12.95 12.57
C LYS A 2 -33.17 -13.08 11.19
N ASN A 3 -32.01 -12.43 11.00
CA ASN A 3 -31.16 -12.69 9.85
C ASN A 3 -30.82 -14.18 9.87
N ASN A 4 -31.38 -14.97 8.98
CA ASN A 4 -30.94 -16.33 8.76
C ASN A 4 -29.50 -16.24 8.27
N TYR A 5 -28.56 -16.48 9.18
CA TYR A 5 -27.15 -16.63 8.83
C TYR A 5 -27.04 -17.85 7.90
N SER A 6 -26.70 -17.61 6.65
CA SER A 6 -26.38 -18.65 5.68
C SER A 6 -24.86 -18.63 5.52
N PRO A 7 -24.12 -19.53 6.17
CA PRO A 7 -22.66 -19.56 6.06
C PRO A 7 -22.26 -19.93 4.63
N ASP A 8 -21.46 -19.05 4.00
CA ASP A 8 -20.78 -19.33 2.74
C ASP A 8 -19.33 -19.75 3.06
N ILE A 9 -18.89 -20.88 2.53
CA ILE A 9 -17.52 -21.36 2.70
C ILE A 9 -16.47 -20.35 2.25
N LEU A 10 -16.77 -19.53 1.24
CA LEU A 10 -15.88 -18.48 0.76
C LEU A 10 -15.75 -17.32 1.75
N ASN A 11 -16.78 -17.04 2.57
CA ASN A 11 -16.68 -16.12 3.70
C ASN A 11 -15.78 -16.67 4.80
N CYS A 12 -15.82 -17.99 5.04
CA CYS A 12 -14.93 -18.64 6.00
C CYS A 12 -13.48 -18.61 5.50
N LEU A 13 -13.23 -18.89 4.23
CA LEU A 13 -11.90 -18.86 3.63
C LEU A 13 -11.30 -17.45 3.64
N ALA A 14 -12.11 -16.40 3.47
CA ALA A 14 -11.64 -15.00 3.51
C ALA A 14 -10.93 -14.64 4.83
N ASN A 15 -11.17 -15.39 5.90
CA ASN A 15 -10.64 -15.12 7.24
C ASN A 15 -9.50 -16.08 7.66
N LEU A 16 -9.07 -17.02 6.80
CA LEU A 16 -8.17 -18.11 7.22
C LEU A 16 -6.68 -17.85 7.04
N SER A 17 -6.27 -16.79 6.33
CA SER A 17 -4.86 -16.61 6.00
C SER A 17 -4.41 -15.15 6.13
N SER A 18 -3.27 -14.92 6.79
CA SER A 18 -2.56 -13.64 6.83
C SER A 18 -1.60 -13.46 5.64
N ASP A 19 -1.15 -14.53 5.00
CA ASP A 19 -0.18 -14.49 3.90
C ASP A 19 -0.85 -14.48 2.52
N GLU A 20 -1.97 -15.19 2.37
CA GLU A 20 -2.81 -15.14 1.17
C GLU A 20 -4.21 -14.64 1.51
N VAL A 21 -4.46 -13.37 1.25
CA VAL A 21 -5.77 -12.77 1.52
C VAL A 21 -6.80 -13.25 0.51
N PHE A 22 -7.88 -13.87 1.00
CA PHE A 22 -9.02 -14.28 0.19
C PHE A 22 -10.09 -13.19 0.16
N THR A 23 -10.73 -13.04 -0.98
CA THR A 23 -11.82 -12.07 -1.18
C THR A 23 -13.14 -12.69 -0.76
N SER A 24 -13.92 -11.99 0.07
CA SER A 24 -15.29 -12.41 0.38
C SER A 24 -16.22 -12.20 -0.82
N PRO A 25 -17.35 -12.93 -0.92
CA PRO A 25 -18.36 -12.70 -1.96
C PRO A 25 -18.91 -11.27 -1.96
N GLU A 26 -19.07 -10.66 -0.79
CA GLU A 26 -19.53 -9.30 -0.64
C GLU A 26 -18.56 -8.30 -1.28
N LEU A 27 -17.27 -8.42 -0.98
CA LEU A 27 -16.23 -7.56 -1.56
C LEU A 27 -16.09 -7.77 -3.07
N ALA A 28 -16.14 -9.02 -3.53
CA ALA A 28 -16.15 -9.32 -4.96
C ALA A 28 -17.31 -8.63 -5.68
N ASN A 29 -18.51 -8.66 -5.10
CA ASN A 29 -19.68 -7.98 -5.65
C ASN A 29 -19.52 -6.45 -5.65
N ARG A 30 -18.98 -5.84 -4.58
CA ARG A 30 -18.68 -4.40 -4.57
C ARG A 30 -17.74 -4.00 -5.72
N MET A 31 -16.75 -4.81 -6.03
CA MET A 31 -15.83 -4.55 -7.15
C MET A 31 -16.53 -4.75 -8.50
N LEU A 32 -17.41 -5.75 -8.63
CA LEU A 32 -18.20 -5.99 -9.84
C LEU A 32 -19.27 -4.91 -10.07
N ASP A 33 -19.76 -4.26 -9.02
CA ASP A 33 -20.72 -3.15 -9.10
C ASP A 33 -20.09 -1.87 -9.69
N LEU A 34 -18.76 -1.75 -9.73
CA LEU A 34 -18.06 -0.66 -10.41
C LEU A 34 -18.10 -0.80 -11.93
N LEU A 35 -18.32 -2.01 -12.45
CA LEU A 35 -18.36 -2.28 -13.88
C LEU A 35 -19.70 -1.86 -14.47
N PRO A 36 -19.75 -1.42 -15.74
CA PRO A 36 -21.01 -1.24 -16.47
C PRO A 36 -21.82 -2.55 -16.48
N GLN A 37 -23.07 -2.51 -16.04
CA GLN A 37 -23.87 -3.73 -15.82
C GLN A 37 -24.32 -4.38 -17.14
N GLU A 38 -24.34 -3.64 -18.24
CA GLU A 38 -24.59 -4.16 -19.60
C GLU A 38 -23.54 -5.18 -20.05
N LEU A 39 -22.33 -5.20 -19.47
CA LEU A 39 -21.33 -6.22 -19.73
C LEU A 39 -21.82 -7.63 -19.39
N PHE A 40 -22.67 -7.74 -18.37
CA PHE A 40 -23.25 -9.02 -17.94
C PHE A 40 -24.48 -9.42 -18.78
N GLN A 41 -24.94 -8.54 -19.66
CA GLN A 41 -26.05 -8.79 -20.58
C GLN A 41 -25.56 -9.10 -22.01
N SER A 42 -24.25 -9.14 -22.24
CA SER A 42 -23.65 -9.43 -23.55
C SER A 42 -23.07 -10.83 -23.60
N SER A 43 -23.50 -11.64 -24.53
CA SER A 43 -22.94 -12.98 -24.78
C SER A 43 -21.53 -12.98 -25.35
N LYS A 44 -20.96 -11.80 -25.66
CA LYS A 44 -19.62 -11.63 -26.23
C LYS A 44 -18.56 -11.19 -25.22
N THR A 45 -18.98 -10.60 -24.09
CA THR A 45 -18.06 -10.08 -23.07
C THR A 45 -17.24 -11.20 -22.42
N ARG A 46 -15.94 -11.02 -22.33
CA ARG A 46 -15.00 -11.97 -21.76
C ARG A 46 -14.37 -11.41 -20.49
N PHE A 47 -14.43 -12.20 -19.42
CA PHE A 47 -13.90 -11.88 -18.10
C PHE A 47 -12.76 -12.83 -17.76
N ILE A 48 -11.71 -12.32 -17.13
CA ILE A 48 -10.63 -13.15 -16.58
C ILE A 48 -10.25 -12.70 -15.16
N ASP A 49 -10.11 -13.69 -14.27
CA ASP A 49 -9.39 -13.55 -12.99
C ASP A 49 -7.99 -14.13 -13.18
N PRO A 50 -6.93 -13.28 -13.26
CA PRO A 50 -5.57 -13.72 -13.59
C PRO A 50 -4.82 -14.29 -12.38
N CYS A 51 -5.44 -14.32 -11.21
CA CYS A 51 -4.86 -14.74 -9.93
C CYS A 51 -5.87 -15.45 -9.03
N SER A 52 -6.67 -16.32 -9.64
CA SER A 52 -7.78 -16.99 -8.98
C SER A 52 -7.30 -17.89 -7.85
N LYS A 53 -7.90 -17.72 -6.66
CA LYS A 53 -7.62 -18.48 -5.44
C LYS A 53 -8.82 -19.35 -5.04
N SER A 54 -9.90 -18.74 -4.58
CA SER A 54 -11.15 -19.44 -4.23
C SER A 54 -12.15 -19.52 -5.40
N GLY A 55 -11.92 -18.78 -6.50
CA GLY A 55 -12.86 -18.69 -7.62
C GLY A 55 -14.05 -17.76 -7.38
N VAL A 56 -14.04 -16.95 -6.33
CA VAL A 56 -15.16 -16.09 -5.95
C VAL A 56 -15.55 -15.10 -7.05
N PHE A 57 -14.59 -14.40 -7.66
CA PHE A 57 -14.87 -13.46 -8.74
C PHE A 57 -15.56 -14.17 -9.91
N LEU A 58 -15.02 -15.31 -10.32
CA LEU A 58 -15.55 -16.08 -11.45
C LEU A 58 -16.97 -16.59 -11.16
N ARG A 59 -17.26 -17.01 -9.92
CA ARG A 59 -18.59 -17.43 -9.49
C ARG A 59 -19.59 -16.26 -9.53
N GLU A 60 -19.23 -15.12 -8.98
CA GLU A 60 -20.14 -13.96 -8.95
C GLU A 60 -20.36 -13.37 -10.35
N ILE A 61 -19.35 -13.39 -11.23
CA ILE A 61 -19.50 -13.06 -12.66
C ILE A 61 -20.46 -14.04 -13.33
N ALA A 62 -20.28 -15.35 -13.14
CA ALA A 62 -21.16 -16.36 -13.73
C ALA A 62 -22.61 -16.20 -13.29
N LYS A 63 -22.88 -15.88 -12.02
CA LYS A 63 -24.24 -15.59 -11.52
C LYS A 63 -24.87 -14.41 -12.25
N ARG A 64 -24.15 -13.31 -12.44
CA ARG A 64 -24.63 -12.13 -13.15
C ARG A 64 -24.91 -12.42 -14.63
N LEU A 65 -24.00 -13.15 -15.29
CA LEU A 65 -24.18 -13.59 -16.69
C LEU A 65 -25.38 -14.53 -16.84
N LEU A 66 -25.56 -15.49 -15.90
CA LEU A 66 -26.72 -16.39 -15.91
C LEU A 66 -28.05 -15.63 -15.87
N ALA A 67 -28.12 -14.58 -15.08
CA ALA A 67 -29.30 -13.71 -15.02
C ALA A 67 -29.44 -12.82 -16.27
N GLY A 68 -28.32 -12.17 -16.69
CA GLY A 68 -28.33 -11.18 -17.77
C GLY A 68 -28.53 -11.77 -19.18
N LEU A 69 -28.17 -13.05 -19.39
CA LEU A 69 -28.31 -13.71 -20.69
C LEU A 69 -29.57 -14.54 -20.83
N LYS A 70 -30.49 -14.50 -19.86
CA LYS A 70 -31.70 -15.34 -19.86
C LYS A 70 -32.57 -15.20 -21.11
N GLU A 71 -32.68 -13.98 -21.63
CA GLU A 71 -33.46 -13.71 -22.85
C GLU A 71 -32.75 -14.12 -24.13
N GLN A 72 -31.39 -13.94 -24.18
CA GLN A 72 -30.59 -14.26 -25.37
C GLN A 72 -30.33 -15.76 -25.51
N ILE A 73 -30.17 -16.47 -24.40
CA ILE A 73 -29.94 -17.91 -24.35
C ILE A 73 -30.93 -18.49 -23.32
N PRO A 74 -32.19 -18.79 -23.72
CA PRO A 74 -33.24 -19.18 -22.78
C PRO A 74 -33.00 -20.55 -22.13
N ASP A 75 -32.43 -21.51 -22.87
CA ASP A 75 -32.09 -22.81 -22.30
C ASP A 75 -30.99 -22.67 -21.24
N LEU A 76 -31.23 -23.23 -20.06
CA LEU A 76 -30.33 -23.06 -18.94
C LEU A 76 -28.98 -23.77 -19.15
N GLN A 77 -29.01 -25.01 -19.70
CA GLN A 77 -27.77 -25.75 -19.90
C GLN A 77 -26.92 -25.13 -21.00
N GLU A 78 -27.53 -24.72 -22.10
CA GLU A 78 -26.87 -24.01 -23.18
C GLU A 78 -26.24 -22.71 -22.67
N ARG A 79 -26.97 -21.95 -21.84
CA ARG A 79 -26.48 -20.72 -21.23
C ARG A 79 -25.30 -20.96 -20.29
N ILE A 80 -25.37 -22.00 -19.44
CA ILE A 80 -24.24 -22.41 -18.58
C ILE A 80 -23.03 -22.77 -19.45
N ASP A 81 -23.20 -23.61 -20.44
CA ASP A 81 -22.11 -24.06 -21.31
C ASP A 81 -21.48 -22.91 -22.09
N HIS A 82 -22.31 -21.96 -22.56
CA HIS A 82 -21.82 -20.75 -23.21
C HIS A 82 -20.99 -19.89 -22.26
N ILE A 83 -21.49 -19.59 -21.07
CA ILE A 83 -20.79 -18.78 -20.06
C ILE A 83 -19.45 -19.43 -19.68
N MET A 84 -19.48 -20.71 -19.31
CA MET A 84 -18.29 -21.42 -18.83
C MET A 84 -17.22 -21.59 -19.92
N THR A 85 -17.61 -21.79 -21.19
CA THR A 85 -16.65 -22.06 -22.27
C THR A 85 -16.21 -20.82 -23.05
N LYS A 86 -17.00 -19.72 -23.04
CA LYS A 86 -16.78 -18.55 -23.91
C LYS A 86 -16.50 -17.25 -23.16
N GLN A 87 -16.99 -17.09 -21.90
CA GLN A 87 -16.99 -15.80 -21.24
C GLN A 87 -16.17 -15.74 -19.94
N VAL A 88 -16.10 -16.82 -19.17
CA VAL A 88 -15.44 -16.83 -17.86
C VAL A 88 -14.13 -17.62 -17.91
N PHE A 89 -13.03 -16.95 -17.55
CA PHE A 89 -11.70 -17.49 -17.59
C PHE A 89 -10.97 -17.22 -16.27
N GLY A 90 -10.04 -18.09 -15.89
CA GLY A 90 -9.23 -17.92 -14.70
C GLY A 90 -7.82 -18.52 -14.86
N ILE A 91 -6.87 -17.89 -14.19
CA ILE A 91 -5.51 -18.41 -14.03
C ILE A 91 -5.27 -18.54 -12.52
N ALA A 92 -5.08 -19.74 -12.05
CA ALA A 92 -4.85 -19.97 -10.62
C ALA A 92 -3.40 -19.68 -10.23
N CYS A 93 -3.19 -19.26 -8.98
CA CYS A 93 -1.87 -18.97 -8.43
C CYS A 93 -1.08 -20.25 -8.13
N THR A 94 -1.75 -21.30 -7.64
CA THR A 94 -1.17 -22.60 -7.29
C THR A 94 -2.07 -23.75 -7.76
N ASP A 95 -1.58 -24.98 -7.70
CA ASP A 95 -2.39 -26.16 -8.03
C ASP A 95 -3.59 -26.31 -7.09
N LEU A 96 -3.37 -26.11 -5.79
CA LEU A 96 -4.45 -26.14 -4.79
C LEU A 96 -5.53 -25.11 -5.09
N THR A 97 -5.15 -23.85 -5.37
CA THR A 97 -6.10 -22.79 -5.69
C THR A 97 -6.82 -23.04 -7.00
N ALA A 98 -6.20 -23.74 -7.96
CA ALA A 98 -6.85 -24.19 -9.19
C ALA A 98 -7.98 -25.18 -8.89
N GLU A 99 -7.74 -26.18 -8.03
CA GLU A 99 -8.76 -27.14 -7.63
C GLU A 99 -9.91 -26.49 -6.86
N MET A 100 -9.58 -25.58 -5.92
CA MET A 100 -10.57 -24.81 -5.17
C MET A 100 -11.46 -23.98 -6.09
N SER A 101 -10.84 -23.23 -7.00
CA SER A 101 -11.56 -22.37 -7.96
C SER A 101 -12.45 -23.19 -8.89
N ARG A 102 -11.98 -24.34 -9.41
CA ARG A 102 -12.79 -25.22 -10.24
C ARG A 102 -14.01 -25.77 -9.48
N ARG A 103 -13.85 -26.19 -8.20
CA ARG A 103 -14.97 -26.63 -7.36
C ARG A 103 -15.98 -25.50 -7.14
N THR A 104 -15.50 -24.28 -6.99
CA THR A 104 -16.38 -23.10 -6.82
C THR A 104 -17.14 -22.77 -8.10
N LEU A 105 -16.50 -22.89 -9.28
CA LEU A 105 -17.09 -22.49 -10.56
C LEU A 105 -17.84 -23.64 -11.25
N TYR A 106 -17.26 -24.84 -11.26
CA TYR A 106 -17.79 -26.01 -12.00
C TYR A 106 -18.49 -27.03 -11.10
N CYS A 107 -18.53 -26.81 -9.79
CA CYS A 107 -19.00 -27.74 -8.75
C CYS A 107 -18.15 -29.02 -8.61
N THR A 108 -17.10 -29.18 -9.40
CA THR A 108 -16.16 -30.32 -9.40
C THR A 108 -14.73 -29.82 -9.57
N LYS A 109 -13.74 -30.66 -9.24
CA LYS A 109 -12.33 -30.33 -9.46
C LYS A 109 -11.91 -30.45 -10.94
N GLN A 110 -12.68 -31.17 -11.74
CA GLN A 110 -12.45 -31.41 -13.17
C GLN A 110 -13.61 -30.80 -13.98
N ALA A 111 -13.29 -29.91 -14.91
CA ALA A 111 -14.27 -29.19 -15.72
C ALA A 111 -15.17 -30.12 -16.56
N ASN A 112 -14.61 -31.26 -16.98
CA ASN A 112 -15.33 -32.33 -17.72
C ASN A 112 -15.77 -33.49 -16.82
N GLY A 113 -15.83 -33.27 -15.48
CA GLY A 113 -16.26 -34.34 -14.56
C GLY A 113 -17.76 -34.61 -14.66
N GLU A 114 -18.20 -35.80 -14.28
CA GLU A 114 -19.58 -36.27 -14.32
C GLU A 114 -20.57 -35.30 -13.65
N TYR A 115 -20.16 -34.65 -12.56
CA TYR A 115 -20.99 -33.71 -11.80
C TYR A 115 -20.65 -32.24 -12.10
N SER A 116 -19.95 -31.96 -13.20
CA SER A 116 -19.71 -30.59 -13.61
C SER A 116 -20.99 -29.91 -14.05
N VAL A 117 -21.16 -28.62 -13.69
CA VAL A 117 -22.32 -27.85 -14.15
C VAL A 117 -22.28 -27.62 -15.67
N SER A 118 -21.11 -27.65 -16.31
CA SER A 118 -20.95 -27.54 -17.75
C SER A 118 -20.71 -28.92 -18.38
N THR A 119 -21.41 -29.21 -19.45
CA THR A 119 -21.28 -30.45 -20.24
C THR A 119 -20.37 -30.30 -21.47
N ALA A 120 -19.90 -29.09 -21.75
CA ALA A 120 -19.21 -28.76 -23.00
C ALA A 120 -17.68 -28.83 -22.92
N PHE A 121 -17.08 -29.02 -21.75
CA PHE A 121 -15.63 -29.14 -21.63
C PHE A 121 -15.13 -30.54 -22.04
N ARG A 122 -13.98 -30.55 -22.71
CA ARG A 122 -13.33 -31.80 -23.15
C ARG A 122 -12.09 -32.13 -22.30
N ASP A 123 -11.54 -31.16 -21.57
CA ASP A 123 -10.38 -31.32 -20.71
C ASP A 123 -10.70 -31.05 -19.24
N THR A 124 -9.84 -31.48 -18.34
CA THR A 124 -10.08 -31.43 -16.88
C THR A 124 -9.97 -30.02 -16.29
N GLN A 125 -9.26 -29.10 -16.94
CA GLN A 125 -9.06 -27.75 -16.40
C GLN A 125 -10.12 -26.76 -16.91
N GLY A 126 -10.67 -26.99 -18.11
CA GLY A 126 -11.58 -26.06 -18.75
C GLY A 126 -10.92 -24.69 -19.01
N ASN A 127 -11.63 -23.62 -18.69
CA ASN A 127 -11.11 -22.26 -18.81
C ASN A 127 -10.45 -21.74 -17.52
N LEU A 128 -10.38 -22.56 -16.46
CA LEU A 128 -9.71 -22.23 -15.21
C LEU A 128 -8.42 -23.03 -15.09
N ARG A 129 -7.32 -22.44 -15.50
CA ARG A 129 -6.07 -23.12 -15.72
C ARG A 129 -5.01 -22.80 -14.68
N TYR A 130 -4.17 -23.79 -14.44
CA TYR A 130 -2.91 -23.64 -13.73
C TYR A 130 -1.80 -24.28 -14.54
N MET A 131 -0.64 -23.61 -14.55
CA MET A 131 0.59 -24.12 -15.15
C MET A 131 1.73 -23.83 -14.18
N ARG A 132 2.40 -24.86 -13.72
CA ARG A 132 3.60 -24.67 -12.89
C ARG A 132 4.68 -23.96 -13.71
N CYS A 133 5.24 -22.90 -13.16
CA CYS A 133 6.29 -22.09 -13.77
C CYS A 133 7.56 -22.10 -12.91
N GLN A 134 8.68 -21.79 -13.53
CA GLN A 134 9.96 -21.54 -12.87
C GLN A 134 10.39 -20.10 -13.14
N HIS A 135 11.18 -19.51 -12.24
CA HIS A 135 11.83 -18.25 -12.49
C HIS A 135 12.87 -18.36 -13.61
N ILE A 136 13.01 -17.32 -14.42
CA ILE A 136 14.07 -17.19 -15.42
C ILE A 136 15.12 -16.23 -14.86
N TRP A 137 16.29 -16.75 -14.53
CA TRP A 137 17.34 -16.02 -13.84
C TRP A 137 18.26 -15.29 -14.82
N GLU A 138 18.38 -13.96 -14.67
CA GLU A 138 19.33 -13.10 -15.35
C GLU A 138 20.07 -12.24 -14.31
N ASN A 139 21.39 -12.30 -14.26
CA ASN A 139 22.23 -11.55 -13.29
C ASN A 139 21.78 -11.71 -11.82
N GLY A 140 21.39 -12.91 -11.42
CA GLY A 140 20.96 -13.23 -10.05
C GLY A 140 19.55 -12.76 -9.68
N LYS A 141 18.78 -12.23 -10.63
CA LYS A 141 17.37 -11.83 -10.46
C LYS A 141 16.48 -12.49 -11.50
N CYS A 142 15.20 -12.67 -11.15
CA CYS A 142 14.23 -13.13 -12.13
C CYS A 142 13.91 -12.01 -13.12
N LYS A 143 13.97 -12.32 -14.42
CA LYS A 143 13.65 -11.40 -15.52
C LYS A 143 12.24 -10.81 -15.45
N HIS A 144 11.27 -11.58 -14.95
CA HIS A 144 9.84 -11.20 -14.96
C HIS A 144 9.38 -10.50 -13.69
N CYS A 145 9.81 -10.96 -12.52
CA CYS A 145 9.32 -10.45 -11.22
C CYS A 145 10.39 -9.84 -10.32
N GLY A 146 11.67 -9.84 -10.76
CA GLY A 146 12.78 -9.26 -9.99
C GLY A 146 13.19 -10.05 -8.73
N ALA A 147 12.60 -11.23 -8.49
CA ALA A 147 12.94 -12.10 -7.35
C ALA A 147 14.42 -12.44 -7.33
N GLY A 148 15.07 -12.38 -6.18
CA GLY A 148 16.49 -12.74 -6.03
C GLY A 148 16.71 -14.25 -6.09
N ARG A 149 17.67 -14.71 -6.91
CA ARG A 149 17.94 -16.15 -7.09
C ARG A 149 18.30 -16.83 -5.78
N ALA A 150 19.12 -16.20 -4.93
CA ALA A 150 19.56 -16.78 -3.67
C ALA A 150 18.40 -17.09 -2.70
N GLN A 151 17.27 -16.39 -2.81
CA GLN A 151 16.09 -16.56 -1.95
C GLN A 151 15.02 -17.45 -2.56
N TYR A 152 14.84 -17.39 -3.89
CA TYR A 152 13.69 -17.97 -4.59
C TYR A 152 14.05 -19.06 -5.62
N ASP A 153 15.33 -19.47 -5.72
CA ASP A 153 15.75 -20.66 -6.49
C ASP A 153 15.47 -21.90 -5.62
N ARG A 154 14.26 -22.46 -5.76
CA ARG A 154 13.74 -23.52 -4.90
C ARG A 154 13.61 -24.84 -5.65
N VAL A 155 13.74 -25.94 -4.91
CA VAL A 155 13.54 -27.29 -5.45
C VAL A 155 12.10 -27.49 -5.95
N GLU A 156 11.90 -28.42 -6.89
CA GLU A 156 10.62 -28.63 -7.55
C GLU A 156 9.47 -29.08 -6.61
N THR A 157 9.77 -29.55 -5.42
CA THR A 157 8.77 -30.04 -4.47
C THR A 157 8.07 -28.95 -3.66
N ILE A 158 8.56 -27.70 -3.70
CA ILE A 158 8.00 -26.57 -2.94
C ILE A 158 7.52 -25.45 -3.87
N GLU A 159 6.70 -24.56 -3.33
CA GLU A 159 6.17 -23.40 -4.07
C GLU A 159 7.29 -22.50 -4.58
N THR A 160 7.25 -22.17 -5.86
CA THR A 160 8.28 -21.38 -6.54
C THR A 160 8.02 -19.88 -6.51
N TYR A 161 6.79 -19.46 -6.21
CA TYR A 161 6.31 -18.06 -6.35
C TYR A 161 6.49 -17.48 -7.76
N ALA A 162 6.71 -18.33 -8.75
CA ALA A 162 6.69 -17.97 -10.16
C ALA A 162 5.26 -18.11 -10.69
N TYR A 163 4.46 -17.05 -10.53
CA TYR A 163 3.06 -17.07 -10.93
C TYR A 163 2.88 -17.09 -12.44
N PRO A 164 2.02 -17.99 -13.00
CA PRO A 164 1.85 -18.16 -14.44
C PRO A 164 1.56 -16.85 -15.17
N PHE A 165 0.64 -16.03 -14.65
CA PHE A 165 0.22 -14.78 -15.28
C PHE A 165 1.36 -13.77 -15.53
N ILE A 166 2.40 -13.78 -14.68
CA ILE A 166 3.57 -12.90 -14.82
C ILE A 166 4.64 -13.53 -15.72
N HIS A 167 4.78 -14.87 -15.67
CA HIS A 167 5.93 -15.59 -16.25
C HIS A 167 5.65 -16.23 -17.60
N LYS A 168 4.38 -16.26 -18.03
CA LYS A 168 3.94 -16.92 -19.27
C LYS A 168 2.98 -16.05 -20.06
N SER A 169 2.93 -16.24 -21.35
CA SER A 169 1.91 -15.58 -22.18
C SER A 169 0.53 -16.18 -21.96
N ILE A 170 -0.53 -15.40 -22.20
CA ILE A 170 -1.92 -15.87 -22.13
C ILE A 170 -2.15 -17.06 -23.06
N ILE A 171 -1.54 -17.05 -24.25
CA ILE A 171 -1.64 -18.14 -25.23
C ILE A 171 -1.04 -19.44 -24.68
N GLU A 172 0.11 -19.37 -24.00
CA GLU A 172 0.72 -20.55 -23.38
C GLU A 172 -0.16 -21.15 -22.29
N ILE A 173 -0.80 -20.30 -21.47
CA ILE A 173 -1.61 -20.73 -20.33
C ILE A 173 -2.97 -21.26 -20.80
N LEU A 174 -3.71 -20.45 -21.56
CA LEU A 174 -5.11 -20.74 -21.93
C LEU A 174 -5.21 -21.62 -23.20
N LYS A 175 -4.09 -21.81 -23.94
CA LYS A 175 -4.06 -22.50 -25.22
C LYS A 175 -4.96 -21.86 -26.29
N LYS A 176 -5.22 -20.56 -26.14
CA LYS A 176 -6.09 -19.76 -27.01
C LYS A 176 -5.52 -18.36 -27.13
N ASP A 177 -5.52 -17.82 -28.34
CA ASP A 177 -5.28 -16.40 -28.57
C ASP A 177 -6.62 -15.66 -28.42
N MET A 178 -6.71 -14.79 -27.40
CA MET A 178 -7.95 -14.07 -27.12
C MET A 178 -7.70 -12.79 -26.34
N GLN A 179 -8.61 -11.84 -26.54
CA GLN A 179 -8.66 -10.61 -25.79
C GLN A 179 -9.75 -10.69 -24.73
N PHE A 180 -9.56 -9.95 -23.63
CA PHE A 180 -10.49 -9.85 -22.51
C PHE A 180 -11.05 -8.44 -22.44
N ASP A 181 -12.36 -8.33 -22.23
CA ASP A 181 -12.99 -7.05 -21.97
C ASP A 181 -12.74 -6.61 -20.52
N VAL A 182 -12.77 -7.55 -19.57
CA VAL A 182 -12.62 -7.29 -18.14
C VAL A 182 -11.56 -8.20 -17.54
N ILE A 183 -10.59 -7.59 -16.86
CA ILE A 183 -9.65 -8.27 -15.97
C ILE A 183 -9.97 -7.84 -14.54
N ILE A 184 -10.25 -8.81 -13.66
CA ILE A 184 -10.60 -8.54 -12.25
C ILE A 184 -10.00 -9.59 -11.35
N GLY A 185 -9.46 -9.18 -10.19
CA GLY A 185 -8.89 -10.16 -9.26
C GLY A 185 -8.27 -9.55 -8.00
N ASN A 186 -7.79 -10.44 -7.14
CA ASN A 186 -7.00 -10.13 -5.95
C ASN A 186 -5.63 -10.82 -6.06
N PRO A 187 -4.60 -10.14 -6.59
CA PRO A 187 -3.29 -10.74 -6.78
C PRO A 187 -2.60 -11.07 -5.45
N PRO A 188 -1.61 -11.98 -5.45
CA PRO A 188 -0.70 -12.14 -4.33
C PRO A 188 -0.01 -10.81 -3.99
N TYR A 189 0.06 -10.45 -2.70
CA TYR A 189 0.55 -9.14 -2.27
C TYR A 189 2.07 -9.08 -2.20
N GLN A 190 2.67 -10.18 -1.76
CA GLN A 190 4.12 -10.28 -1.59
C GLN A 190 4.57 -11.72 -1.83
N MET A 191 5.84 -11.88 -2.13
CA MET A 191 6.48 -13.20 -2.12
C MET A 191 6.90 -13.52 -0.70
N SER A 192 6.50 -14.69 -0.19
CA SER A 192 6.91 -15.16 1.13
C SER A 192 8.41 -15.47 1.15
N ASP A 193 9.11 -14.98 2.17
CA ASP A 193 10.54 -15.24 2.39
C ASP A 193 10.81 -16.43 3.30
N GLY A 194 9.77 -17.19 3.65
CA GLY A 194 9.87 -18.33 4.54
C GLY A 194 10.10 -17.98 6.01
N GLY A 195 9.83 -16.73 6.41
CA GLY A 195 9.86 -16.29 7.82
C GLY A 195 11.23 -15.89 8.37
N HIS A 196 12.25 -15.75 7.53
CA HIS A 196 13.62 -15.43 7.96
C HIS A 196 14.06 -14.00 7.62
N GLY A 197 13.32 -12.97 8.06
CA GLY A 197 13.85 -11.63 8.31
C GLY A 197 14.28 -10.77 7.12
N ALA A 198 14.21 -11.23 5.89
CA ALA A 198 14.33 -10.37 4.72
C ALA A 198 12.96 -9.71 4.47
N SER A 199 12.91 -8.42 4.21
CA SER A 199 11.66 -7.75 3.95
C SER A 199 11.01 -8.32 2.69
N ALA A 200 9.81 -8.89 2.83
CA ALA A 200 9.02 -9.45 1.73
C ALA A 200 8.91 -8.46 0.56
N ILE A 201 9.12 -8.96 -0.65
CA ILE A 201 9.12 -8.16 -1.88
C ILE A 201 7.68 -8.08 -2.40
N PRO A 202 7.14 -6.88 -2.66
CA PRO A 202 5.85 -6.74 -3.31
C PRO A 202 5.83 -7.44 -4.67
N ILE A 203 4.70 -8.07 -5.04
CA ILE A 203 4.53 -8.76 -6.33
C ILE A 203 3.30 -8.26 -7.10
N TYR A 204 2.31 -7.71 -6.42
CA TYR A 204 1.03 -7.29 -7.00
C TYR A 204 1.16 -6.27 -8.13
N GLN A 205 2.18 -5.39 -8.10
CA GLN A 205 2.43 -4.41 -9.17
C GLN A 205 2.69 -5.08 -10.51
N HIS A 206 3.33 -6.25 -10.54
CA HIS A 206 3.57 -6.99 -11.77
C HIS A 206 2.27 -7.56 -12.36
N PHE A 207 1.30 -7.95 -11.51
CA PHE A 207 -0.02 -8.37 -11.98
C PHE A 207 -0.78 -7.21 -12.62
N VAL A 208 -0.77 -6.02 -11.99
CA VAL A 208 -1.43 -4.83 -12.54
C VAL A 208 -0.78 -4.42 -13.86
N SER A 209 0.54 -4.34 -13.92
CA SER A 209 1.27 -3.95 -15.14
C SER A 209 1.02 -4.95 -16.26
N GLN A 210 1.09 -6.26 -16.00
CA GLN A 210 0.80 -7.30 -16.98
C GLN A 210 -0.65 -7.23 -17.47
N ALA A 211 -1.61 -6.94 -16.58
CA ALA A 211 -3.01 -6.77 -16.94
C ALA A 211 -3.23 -5.55 -17.86
N LYS A 212 -2.57 -4.42 -17.58
CA LYS A 212 -2.60 -3.24 -18.47
C LYS A 212 -2.03 -3.54 -19.85
N LEU A 213 -0.94 -4.36 -19.95
CA LEU A 213 -0.36 -4.78 -21.23
C LEU A 213 -1.31 -5.62 -22.10
N LEU A 214 -2.25 -6.36 -21.49
CA LEU A 214 -3.30 -7.08 -22.21
C LEU A 214 -4.39 -6.16 -22.79
N ASN A 215 -4.31 -4.86 -22.47
CA ASN A 215 -5.18 -3.81 -22.96
C ASN A 215 -6.70 -4.12 -22.85
N PRO A 216 -7.20 -4.55 -21.68
CA PRO A 216 -8.64 -4.78 -21.49
C PRO A 216 -9.43 -3.46 -21.60
N ARG A 217 -10.75 -3.55 -21.75
CA ARG A 217 -11.61 -2.37 -21.59
C ARG A 217 -11.66 -1.91 -20.13
N TYR A 218 -11.77 -2.85 -19.21
CA TYR A 218 -11.84 -2.60 -17.77
C TYR A 218 -10.83 -3.46 -17.01
N LEU A 219 -10.13 -2.83 -16.08
CA LEU A 219 -9.25 -3.53 -15.12
C LEU A 219 -9.64 -3.13 -13.70
N SER A 220 -9.91 -4.12 -12.85
CA SER A 220 -10.18 -3.89 -11.43
C SER A 220 -9.38 -4.88 -10.59
N MET A 221 -8.54 -4.38 -9.71
CA MET A 221 -7.79 -5.22 -8.76
C MET A 221 -7.83 -4.62 -7.37
N ILE A 222 -7.79 -5.50 -6.35
CA ILE A 222 -7.61 -5.11 -4.96
C ILE A 222 -6.17 -5.38 -4.54
N ILE A 223 -5.48 -4.34 -4.07
CA ILE A 223 -4.04 -4.36 -3.78
C ILE A 223 -3.73 -3.59 -2.48
N PRO A 224 -2.60 -3.88 -1.80
CA PRO A 224 -2.16 -3.08 -0.67
C PRO A 224 -1.96 -1.61 -1.06
N ALA A 225 -2.42 -0.68 -0.22
CA ALA A 225 -2.31 0.77 -0.46
C ALA A 225 -0.89 1.32 -0.26
N ARG A 226 0.07 0.49 0.09
CA ARG A 226 1.46 0.86 0.32
C ARG A 226 2.14 1.56 -0.87
N TRP A 227 1.70 1.27 -2.08
CA TRP A 227 2.25 1.89 -3.29
C TRP A 227 2.08 3.42 -3.33
N TYR A 228 1.14 4.00 -2.58
CA TYR A 228 0.96 5.44 -2.48
C TYR A 228 2.22 6.18 -2.03
N ALA A 229 2.99 5.56 -1.14
CA ALA A 229 4.23 6.11 -0.62
C ALA A 229 5.46 5.80 -1.49
N GLY A 230 5.38 4.79 -2.36
CA GLY A 230 6.53 4.28 -3.10
C GLY A 230 7.54 3.53 -2.22
N GLY A 231 8.78 3.44 -2.71
CA GLY A 231 9.84 2.66 -2.08
C GLY A 231 9.70 1.15 -2.25
N ARG A 232 10.73 0.39 -1.95
CA ARG A 232 10.81 -1.07 -2.14
C ARG A 232 10.53 -1.52 -3.58
N GLY A 233 10.93 -0.72 -4.57
CA GLY A 233 10.73 -1.00 -5.98
C GLY A 233 9.33 -0.66 -6.50
N LEU A 234 8.55 0.15 -5.78
CA LEU A 234 7.21 0.58 -6.18
C LEU A 234 7.17 2.01 -6.75
N ASP A 235 8.32 2.68 -6.92
CA ASP A 235 8.32 4.09 -7.31
C ASP A 235 7.79 4.31 -8.72
N ASP A 236 8.25 3.50 -9.70
CA ASP A 236 7.76 3.55 -11.08
C ASP A 236 6.27 3.15 -11.17
N PHE A 237 5.89 2.13 -10.42
CA PHE A 237 4.48 1.70 -10.33
C PHE A 237 3.58 2.79 -9.73
N ARG A 238 4.05 3.48 -8.69
CA ARG A 238 3.33 4.62 -8.10
C ARG A 238 3.14 5.74 -9.12
N GLU A 239 4.20 6.10 -9.82
CA GLU A 239 4.14 7.17 -10.84
C GLU A 239 3.16 6.80 -11.95
N ASP A 240 3.25 5.57 -12.50
CA ASP A 240 2.32 5.06 -13.51
C ASP A 240 0.86 5.12 -13.05
N MET A 241 0.57 4.64 -11.82
CA MET A 241 -0.80 4.61 -11.32
C MET A 241 -1.36 5.99 -10.98
N LEU A 242 -0.54 6.91 -10.46
CA LEU A 242 -1.00 8.25 -10.04
C LEU A 242 -1.17 9.21 -11.21
N THR A 243 -0.46 8.99 -12.32
CA THR A 243 -0.54 9.83 -13.53
C THR A 243 -1.49 9.28 -14.59
N ASP A 244 -1.94 8.03 -14.45
CA ASP A 244 -2.83 7.39 -15.40
C ASP A 244 -4.28 7.88 -15.24
N ASN A 245 -4.72 8.75 -16.14
CA ASN A 245 -6.08 9.32 -16.14
C ASN A 245 -7.18 8.32 -16.52
N LYS A 246 -6.83 7.07 -16.85
CA LYS A 246 -7.78 5.97 -17.04
C LYS A 246 -8.17 5.30 -15.73
N LEU A 247 -7.49 5.61 -14.60
CA LEU A 247 -7.89 5.18 -13.28
C LEU A 247 -9.06 6.04 -12.80
N ARG A 248 -10.29 5.52 -12.98
CA ARG A 248 -11.55 6.28 -12.85
C ARG A 248 -12.22 6.14 -11.48
N VAL A 249 -11.96 5.06 -10.77
CA VAL A 249 -12.44 4.83 -9.40
C VAL A 249 -11.30 4.29 -8.57
N LEU A 250 -11.15 4.85 -7.37
CA LEU A 250 -10.25 4.34 -6.33
C LEU A 250 -11.02 4.29 -5.02
N VAL A 251 -11.15 3.09 -4.45
CA VAL A 251 -11.72 2.88 -3.11
C VAL A 251 -10.60 2.49 -2.17
N ASP A 252 -10.31 3.36 -1.21
CA ASP A 252 -9.17 3.27 -0.30
C ASP A 252 -9.64 3.00 1.13
N TYR A 253 -9.27 1.84 1.66
CA TYR A 253 -9.47 1.47 3.06
C TYR A 253 -8.22 1.83 3.86
N PHE A 254 -8.33 2.81 4.74
CA PHE A 254 -7.22 3.22 5.59
C PHE A 254 -6.80 2.11 6.54
N ASN A 255 -7.76 1.40 7.10
CA ASN A 255 -7.55 0.17 7.86
C ASN A 255 -7.96 -1.04 7.02
N SER A 256 -7.03 -1.99 6.84
CA SER A 256 -7.31 -3.23 6.09
C SER A 256 -8.40 -4.10 6.71
N GLU A 257 -8.59 -4.04 8.03
CA GLU A 257 -9.64 -4.80 8.74
C GLU A 257 -11.06 -4.40 8.33
N ASP A 258 -11.26 -3.15 7.89
CA ASP A 258 -12.55 -2.69 7.36
C ASP A 258 -12.91 -3.36 6.02
N CYS A 259 -11.91 -3.90 5.33
CA CYS A 259 -12.05 -4.60 4.06
C CYS A 259 -11.89 -6.13 4.22
N PHE A 260 -10.91 -6.54 5.00
CA PHE A 260 -10.56 -7.94 5.26
C PHE A 260 -10.52 -8.19 6.78
N PRO A 261 -11.64 -8.60 7.39
CA PRO A 261 -11.69 -8.86 8.82
C PRO A 261 -10.60 -9.85 9.28
N GLY A 262 -9.83 -9.45 10.31
CA GLY A 262 -8.74 -10.26 10.85
C GLY A 262 -7.42 -10.20 10.07
N VAL A 263 -7.30 -9.34 9.06
CA VAL A 263 -6.08 -9.16 8.27
C VAL A 263 -5.49 -7.76 8.51
N ASP A 264 -4.37 -7.69 9.22
CA ASP A 264 -3.62 -6.44 9.46
C ASP A 264 -2.56 -6.24 8.37
N LEU A 265 -2.83 -5.30 7.45
CA LEU A 265 -1.89 -4.87 6.40
C LEU A 265 -1.49 -3.42 6.64
N SER A 266 -0.22 -3.24 6.98
CA SER A 266 0.33 -1.89 7.21
C SER A 266 0.12 -0.97 6.00
N GLY A 267 -0.58 0.13 6.21
CA GLY A 267 -0.93 1.11 5.19
C GLY A 267 -2.30 0.89 4.55
N GLY A 268 -3.02 -0.20 4.89
CA GLY A 268 -4.35 -0.49 4.36
C GLY A 268 -4.36 -1.12 2.98
N VAL A 269 -5.54 -1.16 2.36
CA VAL A 269 -5.77 -1.75 1.03
C VAL A 269 -6.62 -0.83 0.17
N CYS A 270 -6.51 -0.97 -1.13
CA CYS A 270 -7.38 -0.28 -2.07
C CYS A 270 -7.82 -1.20 -3.20
N TYR A 271 -8.99 -0.94 -3.77
CA TYR A 271 -9.34 -1.47 -5.07
C TYR A 271 -9.72 -0.34 -6.03
N PHE A 272 -9.58 -0.60 -7.31
CA PHE A 272 -9.75 0.43 -8.32
C PHE A 272 -10.47 -0.09 -9.56
N LEU A 273 -11.03 0.84 -10.33
CA LEU A 273 -11.47 0.62 -11.69
C LEU A 273 -10.65 1.48 -12.64
N TRP A 274 -9.96 0.82 -13.54
CA TRP A 274 -9.31 1.41 -14.70
C TRP A 274 -10.18 1.19 -15.93
N ASP A 275 -10.51 2.27 -16.63
CA ASP A 275 -11.36 2.29 -17.82
C ASP A 275 -10.58 2.86 -19.00
N ARG A 276 -10.21 1.97 -19.92
CA ARG A 276 -9.39 2.31 -21.09
C ARG A 276 -9.98 3.42 -21.94
N ASP A 277 -11.28 3.38 -22.12
CA ASP A 277 -11.98 4.14 -23.15
C ASP A 277 -12.53 5.49 -22.63
N ASN A 278 -12.54 5.70 -21.31
CA ASN A 278 -13.08 6.90 -20.68
C ASN A 278 -12.07 7.58 -19.73
N PRO A 279 -10.99 8.19 -20.22
CA PRO A 279 -10.03 8.89 -19.36
C PRO A 279 -10.67 10.12 -18.69
N GLY A 280 -10.19 10.49 -17.49
CA GLY A 280 -10.69 11.66 -16.76
C GLY A 280 -10.27 11.69 -15.29
N LEU A 281 -10.97 12.49 -14.48
CA LEU A 281 -10.75 12.53 -13.04
C LEU A 281 -11.17 11.22 -12.37
N CYS A 282 -10.54 10.91 -11.25
CA CYS A 282 -10.82 9.72 -10.46
C CYS A 282 -11.88 10.00 -9.38
N ASN A 283 -12.88 9.14 -9.27
CA ASN A 283 -13.80 9.11 -8.13
C ASN A 283 -13.10 8.39 -6.97
N VAL A 284 -12.60 9.17 -6.02
CA VAL A 284 -11.87 8.67 -4.85
C VAL A 284 -12.84 8.51 -3.68
N THR A 285 -13.01 7.29 -3.22
CA THR A 285 -13.70 6.98 -1.96
C THR A 285 -12.67 6.57 -0.92
N THR A 286 -12.57 7.30 0.18
CA THR A 286 -11.72 6.93 1.32
C THR A 286 -12.59 6.45 2.48
N ILE A 287 -12.25 5.31 3.04
CA ILE A 287 -12.95 4.68 4.17
C ILE A 287 -12.02 4.71 5.39
N ILE A 288 -12.45 5.42 6.43
CA ILE A 288 -11.75 5.58 7.70
C ILE A 288 -12.74 5.30 8.82
N ASN A 289 -12.44 4.36 9.71
CA ASN A 289 -13.35 3.97 10.79
C ASN A 289 -14.78 3.67 10.29
N ARG A 290 -14.89 2.99 9.14
CA ARG A 290 -16.14 2.66 8.45
C ARG A 290 -16.95 3.87 7.94
N GLN A 291 -16.39 5.07 7.99
CA GLN A 291 -16.99 6.26 7.41
C GLN A 291 -16.42 6.52 6.02
N GLU A 292 -17.31 6.76 5.05
CA GLU A 292 -16.94 7.02 3.66
C GLU A 292 -16.89 8.51 3.37
N THR A 293 -15.82 8.95 2.73
CA THR A 293 -15.73 10.28 2.11
C THR A 293 -15.46 10.12 0.62
N LYS A 294 -16.12 10.93 -0.21
CA LYS A 294 -16.03 10.84 -1.68
C LYS A 294 -15.64 12.16 -2.30
N ALA A 295 -14.77 12.12 -3.28
CA ALA A 295 -14.40 13.28 -4.09
C ALA A 295 -14.02 12.85 -5.52
N THR A 296 -14.40 13.65 -6.51
CA THR A 296 -13.94 13.48 -7.89
C THR A 296 -12.74 14.42 -8.10
N ARG A 297 -11.54 13.87 -8.24
CA ARG A 297 -10.30 14.65 -8.28
C ARG A 297 -9.18 13.93 -9.03
N PRO A 298 -8.09 14.63 -9.39
CA PRO A 298 -6.86 13.95 -9.79
C PRO A 298 -6.30 13.14 -8.61
N LEU A 299 -5.52 12.10 -8.89
CA LEU A 299 -4.82 11.35 -7.85
C LEU A 299 -3.57 12.06 -7.35
N LEU A 300 -2.95 12.88 -8.18
CA LEU A 300 -1.89 13.80 -7.79
C LEU A 300 -2.42 15.22 -7.75
N GLU A 301 -2.33 15.85 -6.60
CA GLU A 301 -2.56 17.28 -6.47
C GLU A 301 -1.40 18.08 -7.09
N LYS A 302 -1.69 19.31 -7.51
CA LYS A 302 -0.64 20.19 -8.08
C LYS A 302 0.52 20.34 -7.10
N ARG A 303 1.76 20.20 -7.61
CA ARG A 303 2.99 20.31 -6.82
C ARG A 303 3.15 19.22 -5.73
N THR A 304 2.44 18.09 -5.83
CA THR A 304 2.67 16.92 -4.98
C THR A 304 3.26 15.76 -5.78
N ASN A 305 3.92 14.84 -5.11
CA ASN A 305 4.51 13.65 -5.70
C ASN A 305 3.98 12.35 -5.04
N SER A 306 2.90 12.46 -4.27
CA SER A 306 2.26 11.34 -3.58
C SER A 306 0.76 11.54 -3.46
N PHE A 307 0.05 10.42 -3.37
CA PHE A 307 -1.39 10.43 -3.17
C PHE A 307 -1.75 10.85 -1.74
N VAL A 308 -2.62 11.86 -1.62
CA VAL A 308 -3.20 12.28 -0.34
C VAL A 308 -4.50 11.50 -0.12
N ARG A 309 -4.54 10.70 0.94
CA ARG A 309 -5.64 9.76 1.20
C ARG A 309 -6.92 10.43 1.70
N PHE A 310 -6.80 11.58 2.35
CA PHE A 310 -7.91 12.27 3.03
C PHE A 310 -8.55 13.29 2.10
N ASN A 311 -9.76 12.99 1.59
CA ASN A 311 -10.46 13.89 0.67
C ASN A 311 -10.72 15.28 1.28
N GLN A 312 -11.04 15.36 2.59
CA GLN A 312 -11.28 16.63 3.29
C GLN A 312 -10.01 17.46 3.48
N ALA A 313 -8.82 16.85 3.37
CA ALA A 313 -7.55 17.56 3.54
C ALA A 313 -7.09 18.32 2.28
N ILE A 314 -7.70 18.02 1.13
CA ILE A 314 -7.22 18.54 -0.16
C ILE A 314 -7.33 20.07 -0.22
N SER A 315 -8.42 20.65 0.26
CA SER A 315 -8.59 22.11 0.31
C SER A 315 -7.51 22.75 1.17
N THR A 316 -7.29 22.29 2.39
CA THR A 316 -6.24 22.77 3.29
C THR A 316 -4.86 22.66 2.66
N LEU A 317 -4.53 21.50 2.08
CA LEU A 317 -3.23 21.29 1.44
C LEU A 317 -3.02 22.26 0.27
N ASN A 318 -4.03 22.47 -0.57
CA ASN A 318 -3.94 23.38 -1.69
C ASN A 318 -3.75 24.84 -1.25
N LYS A 319 -4.42 25.27 -0.16
CA LYS A 319 -4.20 26.61 0.43
C LYS A 319 -2.74 26.77 0.89
N VAL A 320 -2.19 25.78 1.58
CA VAL A 320 -0.81 25.79 2.07
C VAL A 320 0.20 25.83 0.91
N ILE A 321 0.08 24.90 -0.04
CA ILE A 321 1.03 24.78 -1.16
C ILE A 321 0.96 26.02 -2.10
N SER A 322 -0.21 26.67 -2.22
CA SER A 322 -0.38 27.82 -3.11
C SER A 322 0.50 29.01 -2.75
N LEU A 323 0.88 29.15 -1.47
CA LEU A 323 1.79 30.22 -1.02
C LEU A 323 3.24 30.03 -1.47
N GLY A 324 3.62 28.82 -1.90
CA GLY A 324 4.95 28.55 -2.45
C GLY A 324 6.09 28.69 -1.43
N GLU A 325 5.80 28.51 -0.15
CA GLU A 325 6.78 28.61 0.94
C GLU A 325 7.78 27.45 0.87
N VAL A 326 9.00 27.68 1.36
CA VAL A 326 10.03 26.66 1.49
C VAL A 326 9.54 25.55 2.43
N SER A 327 9.83 24.32 2.11
CA SER A 327 9.44 23.18 2.94
C SER A 327 10.29 23.07 4.22
N PHE A 328 9.65 22.78 5.34
CA PHE A 328 10.31 22.44 6.60
C PHE A 328 11.24 21.21 6.47
N MET A 329 11.03 20.37 5.46
CA MET A 329 11.92 19.26 5.13
C MET A 329 13.39 19.67 5.02
N GLU A 330 13.67 20.91 4.63
CA GLU A 330 15.04 21.42 4.49
C GLU A 330 15.77 21.55 5.83
N MET A 331 15.05 21.68 6.94
CA MET A 331 15.62 21.65 8.29
C MET A 331 15.87 20.25 8.83
N VAL A 332 15.31 19.21 8.20
CA VAL A 332 15.40 17.84 8.71
C VAL A 332 16.57 17.10 8.08
N SER A 333 17.43 16.54 8.90
CA SER A 333 18.60 15.79 8.46
C SER A 333 18.22 14.51 7.68
N ALA A 334 19.18 14.00 6.93
CA ALA A 334 19.11 12.63 6.43
C ALA A 334 19.05 11.61 7.58
N ASN A 335 18.74 10.35 7.26
CA ASN A 335 18.80 9.24 8.22
C ASN A 335 20.24 9.06 8.73
N ASP A 336 20.37 8.54 9.96
CA ASP A 336 21.66 8.31 10.63
C ASP A 336 22.59 9.54 10.56
N PRO A 337 22.18 10.70 11.12
CA PRO A 337 22.82 12.00 10.87
C PRO A 337 24.31 12.05 11.26
N PHE A 338 24.74 11.23 12.22
CA PHE A 338 26.14 11.15 12.69
C PHE A 338 26.85 9.87 12.25
N GLY A 339 26.19 8.99 11.47
CA GLY A 339 26.76 7.74 10.98
C GLY A 339 26.67 6.57 11.96
N TYR A 340 25.89 6.67 13.03
CA TYR A 340 25.69 5.58 13.99
C TYR A 340 24.46 4.74 13.65
N ASP A 341 24.66 3.44 13.41
CA ASP A 341 23.59 2.48 13.18
C ASP A 341 23.88 1.18 13.94
N VAL A 342 23.04 0.86 14.91
CA VAL A 342 23.21 -0.33 15.77
C VAL A 342 22.99 -1.65 15.04
N ARG A 343 22.41 -1.63 13.83
CA ARG A 343 22.00 -2.81 13.06
C ARG A 343 22.97 -3.25 11.99
N VAL A 344 23.91 -2.38 11.60
CA VAL A 344 24.81 -2.62 10.47
C VAL A 344 26.24 -2.93 10.91
N ALA A 345 26.98 -3.63 10.05
CA ALA A 345 28.41 -3.78 10.23
C ALA A 345 29.14 -2.44 10.00
N ASN A 346 30.30 -2.28 10.62
CA ASN A 346 31.13 -1.09 10.47
C ASN A 346 31.54 -0.89 9.00
N SER A 347 31.39 0.36 8.52
CA SER A 347 31.78 0.80 7.19
C SER A 347 32.36 2.21 7.25
N TYR A 348 32.81 2.76 6.11
CA TYR A 348 33.36 4.12 6.06
C TYR A 348 32.34 5.18 6.55
N LEU A 349 31.05 5.03 6.20
CA LEU A 349 30.01 6.01 6.51
C LEU A 349 29.16 5.64 7.73
N ARG A 350 29.24 4.40 8.23
CA ARG A 350 28.43 3.90 9.34
C ARG A 350 29.25 3.06 10.28
N VAL A 351 29.00 3.25 11.57
CA VAL A 351 29.64 2.50 12.62
C VAL A 351 28.63 2.02 13.65
N LYS A 352 28.82 0.80 14.13
CA LYS A 352 28.09 0.32 15.31
C LYS A 352 28.71 1.00 16.54
N PRO A 353 27.93 1.82 17.29
CA PRO A 353 28.50 2.57 18.39
C PRO A 353 28.89 1.66 19.58
N ASP A 354 30.06 1.88 20.14
CA ASP A 354 30.45 1.30 21.45
C ASP A 354 30.07 2.28 22.56
N ILE A 355 28.85 2.10 23.08
CA ILE A 355 28.22 3.01 24.04
C ILE A 355 28.65 2.64 25.47
N LYS A 356 29.14 3.62 26.21
CA LYS A 356 29.46 3.52 27.63
C LYS A 356 28.40 4.20 28.49
N ASP A 357 28.20 3.73 29.71
CA ASP A 357 27.20 4.26 30.64
C ASP A 357 27.65 5.56 31.33
N ALA A 358 28.96 5.83 31.38
CA ALA A 358 29.54 7.02 32.03
C ALA A 358 30.42 7.83 31.06
N PRO A 359 30.50 9.17 31.25
CA PRO A 359 31.36 10.03 30.46
C PRO A 359 32.82 9.72 30.66
N PHE A 360 33.64 9.92 29.64
CA PHE A 360 35.08 9.78 29.64
C PHE A 360 35.73 10.91 28.81
N ALA A 361 37.06 11.00 28.85
CA ALA A 361 37.78 12.05 28.14
C ALA A 361 37.46 12.05 26.64
N ASN A 362 37.11 13.22 26.09
CA ASN A 362 36.66 13.42 24.69
C ASN A 362 35.42 12.59 24.29
N SER A 363 34.56 12.27 25.26
CA SER A 363 33.29 11.60 24.95
C SER A 363 32.20 12.59 24.54
N LEU A 364 31.33 12.14 23.64
CA LEU A 364 30.08 12.79 23.29
C LEU A 364 28.91 12.05 23.92
N LYS A 365 27.89 12.77 24.34
CA LYS A 365 26.61 12.21 24.78
C LYS A 365 25.84 11.69 23.56
N ILE A 366 25.41 10.43 23.59
CA ILE A 366 24.64 9.83 22.50
C ILE A 366 23.23 9.46 22.95
N HIS A 367 22.23 9.88 22.15
CA HIS A 367 20.84 9.47 22.30
C HIS A 367 20.55 8.26 21.38
N TYR A 368 19.96 7.22 21.95
CA TYR A 368 19.60 6.00 21.21
C TYR A 368 18.33 5.36 21.76
N TRP A 369 17.80 4.38 21.04
CA TRP A 369 16.68 3.58 21.50
C TRP A 369 17.23 2.24 22.03
N GLY A 370 17.27 2.10 23.34
CA GLY A 370 17.72 0.89 24.03
C GLY A 370 16.59 -0.09 24.30
N LYS A 371 16.89 -1.17 25.02
CA LYS A 371 15.89 -2.19 25.40
C LYS A 371 14.74 -1.64 26.25
N GLN A 372 14.99 -0.59 27.04
CA GLN A 372 14.01 0.09 27.92
C GLN A 372 13.44 1.36 27.31
N GLY A 373 13.61 1.59 25.98
CA GLY A 373 13.16 2.79 25.30
C GLY A 373 14.24 3.85 25.12
N LYS A 374 13.88 5.15 25.26
CA LYS A 374 14.80 6.27 25.12
C LYS A 374 15.95 6.15 26.12
N SER A 375 17.15 6.10 25.62
CA SER A 375 18.35 5.88 26.41
C SER A 375 19.45 6.88 26.05
N VAL A 376 20.36 7.11 26.98
CA VAL A 376 21.51 8.00 26.84
C VAL A 376 22.77 7.22 27.25
N GLY A 377 23.88 7.48 26.56
CA GLY A 377 25.18 6.96 26.89
C GLY A 377 26.29 7.87 26.36
N PHE A 378 27.51 7.37 26.29
CA PHE A 378 28.68 8.13 25.88
C PHE A 378 29.52 7.36 24.88
N ILE A 379 30.06 8.04 23.87
CA ILE A 379 30.90 7.51 22.81
C ILE A 379 32.11 8.40 22.57
N SER A 380 33.16 7.88 21.97
CA SER A 380 34.30 8.70 21.57
C SER A 380 33.96 9.64 20.43
N ASN A 381 34.33 10.91 20.52
CA ASN A 381 34.21 11.90 19.44
C ASN A 381 34.87 11.44 18.13
N THR A 382 35.96 10.69 18.21
CA THR A 382 36.71 10.20 17.05
C THR A 382 35.90 9.19 16.19
N THR A 383 34.78 8.70 16.68
CA THR A 383 33.92 7.70 15.98
C THR A 383 32.83 8.32 15.13
N VAL A 384 32.62 9.63 15.20
CA VAL A 384 31.66 10.36 14.34
C VAL A 384 32.08 10.21 12.88
N ARG A 385 31.18 9.87 11.97
CA ARG A 385 31.45 9.62 10.54
C ARG A 385 30.94 10.70 9.61
N LYS A 386 29.95 11.47 10.04
CA LYS A 386 29.34 12.57 9.30
C LYS A 386 28.63 13.52 10.25
N GLY A 387 28.14 14.67 9.76
CA GLY A 387 27.40 15.64 10.55
C GLY A 387 28.25 16.32 11.63
N HIS A 388 29.56 16.41 11.42
CA HIS A 388 30.51 17.05 12.37
C HIS A 388 30.09 18.48 12.68
N GLU A 389 29.57 19.20 11.69
CA GLU A 389 29.10 20.59 11.81
C GLU A 389 27.93 20.77 12.78
N MET A 390 27.19 19.68 13.06
CA MET A 390 26.06 19.68 13.99
C MET A 390 26.47 19.30 15.43
N VAL A 391 27.67 18.72 15.64
CA VAL A 391 28.07 18.18 16.95
C VAL A 391 28.09 19.27 18.01
N GLU A 392 28.76 20.39 17.75
CA GLU A 392 28.95 21.50 18.69
C GLU A 392 27.77 22.50 18.74
N LYS A 393 26.75 22.29 17.90
CA LYS A 393 25.57 23.15 17.84
C LYS A 393 24.42 22.62 18.71
N ARG A 394 23.58 23.52 19.24
CA ARG A 394 22.25 23.18 19.75
C ARG A 394 21.40 22.66 18.58
N LYS A 395 20.60 21.65 18.81
CA LYS A 395 19.77 21.02 17.77
C LYS A 395 18.53 20.40 18.39
N LEU A 396 17.57 19.98 17.56
CA LEU A 396 16.46 19.18 18.02
C LEU A 396 16.60 17.74 17.52
N PHE A 397 16.25 16.80 18.36
CA PHE A 397 16.09 15.41 17.99
C PHE A 397 14.60 15.04 17.91
N ILE A 398 14.23 14.25 16.91
CA ILE A 398 12.92 13.63 16.82
C ILE A 398 13.05 12.16 16.43
N SER A 399 12.18 11.33 16.97
CA SER A 399 12.17 9.89 16.63
C SER A 399 11.91 9.68 15.14
N ARG A 400 12.77 8.91 14.48
CA ARG A 400 12.64 8.54 13.07
C ARG A 400 11.45 7.62 12.80
N SER A 401 10.97 6.93 13.82
CA SER A 401 9.84 6.02 13.70
C SER A 401 8.84 6.32 14.79
N TYR A 402 7.61 6.56 14.39
CA TYR A 402 6.49 6.74 15.30
C TYR A 402 5.23 6.17 14.64
N GLY A 403 4.62 5.19 15.26
CA GLY A 403 3.41 4.54 14.76
C GLY A 403 2.35 4.52 15.83
N GLU A 404 1.12 4.73 15.41
CA GLU A 404 -0.08 4.58 16.22
C GLU A 404 -1.01 3.58 15.55
N ARG A 405 -1.83 2.93 16.35
CA ARG A 405 -2.86 1.98 15.92
C ARG A 405 -4.20 2.40 16.52
N GLY A 406 -5.27 1.90 15.94
CA GLY A 406 -6.62 2.21 16.38
C GLY A 406 -7.23 3.40 15.63
N GLU A 407 -8.09 4.13 16.32
CA GLU A 407 -8.86 5.23 15.74
C GLU A 407 -8.18 6.58 15.94
N PHE A 408 -8.48 7.54 15.06
CA PHE A 408 -8.10 8.94 15.24
C PHE A 408 -8.78 9.53 16.47
N PRO A 409 -8.18 10.56 17.13
CA PRO A 409 -7.05 11.38 16.70
C PRO A 409 -5.67 10.81 17.06
N TYR A 410 -4.64 11.14 16.25
CA TYR A 410 -3.25 10.70 16.41
C TYR A 410 -2.30 11.82 16.85
N LEU A 411 -1.15 11.46 17.45
CA LEU A 411 -0.01 12.38 17.62
C LEU A 411 0.79 12.56 16.33
N VAL A 412 0.83 11.53 15.47
CA VAL A 412 1.51 11.47 14.17
C VAL A 412 3.02 11.37 14.26
N ILE A 413 3.67 12.16 15.11
CA ILE A 413 5.10 12.14 15.40
C ILE A 413 5.36 12.13 16.90
N GLY A 414 6.51 11.66 17.32
CA GLY A 414 6.96 11.78 18.71
C GLY A 414 7.28 13.23 19.08
N LYS A 415 7.26 13.55 20.37
CA LYS A 415 7.62 14.88 20.86
C LYS A 415 9.11 15.15 20.54
N PRO A 416 9.44 16.28 19.87
CA PRO A 416 10.82 16.71 19.69
C PRO A 416 11.45 17.05 21.03
N PHE A 417 12.77 16.91 21.14
CA PHE A 417 13.48 17.23 22.37
C PHE A 417 14.85 17.87 22.07
N PRO A 418 15.33 18.75 22.98
CA PRO A 418 16.60 19.45 22.81
C PRO A 418 17.80 18.50 22.80
N GLY A 419 18.77 18.77 21.95
CA GLY A 419 20.13 18.25 21.95
C GLY A 419 21.12 19.36 22.22
N GLU A 420 21.74 19.32 23.38
CA GLU A 420 22.78 20.28 23.75
C GLU A 420 24.03 20.14 22.87
N PRO A 421 24.94 21.14 22.84
CA PRO A 421 26.26 20.98 22.26
C PRO A 421 26.96 19.70 22.76
N ASN A 422 27.79 19.10 21.90
CA ASN A 422 28.44 17.82 22.16
C ASN A 422 27.50 16.63 22.37
N THR A 423 26.35 16.68 21.72
CA THR A 423 25.41 15.55 21.67
C THR A 423 25.22 15.02 20.25
N VAL A 424 25.00 13.73 20.13
CA VAL A 424 24.75 13.01 18.87
C VAL A 424 23.64 12.00 19.06
N CYS A 425 23.20 11.35 17.99
CA CYS A 425 22.19 10.28 18.07
C CYS A 425 22.51 9.13 17.12
N THR A 426 21.88 7.98 17.37
CA THR A 426 21.87 6.86 16.42
C THR A 426 20.83 7.06 15.32
N GLU A 427 20.74 6.10 14.41
CA GLU A 427 19.73 6.03 13.34
C GLU A 427 18.27 6.04 13.81
N THR A 428 18.04 5.92 15.12
CA THR A 428 16.68 5.94 15.70
C THR A 428 16.09 7.35 15.80
N TYR A 429 16.93 8.37 15.61
CA TYR A 429 16.52 9.77 15.58
C TYR A 429 17.03 10.48 14.31
N VAL A 430 16.37 11.57 13.96
CA VAL A 430 16.86 12.57 13.01
C VAL A 430 17.04 13.91 13.72
N VAL A 431 17.92 14.75 13.16
CA VAL A 431 18.16 16.11 13.63
C VAL A 431 17.22 17.05 12.89
N VAL A 432 16.62 17.99 13.61
CA VAL A 432 15.84 19.10 13.05
C VAL A 432 16.56 20.40 13.37
N GLY A 433 17.17 21.01 12.38
CA GLY A 433 17.90 22.28 12.48
C GLY A 433 19.10 22.27 13.45
N THR A 434 19.86 23.34 13.38
CA THR A 434 20.84 23.74 14.39
C THR A 434 20.57 25.20 14.78
N TYR A 435 20.78 25.54 16.04
CA TYR A 435 20.34 26.82 16.61
C TYR A 435 21.49 27.45 17.40
N ASP A 436 21.60 28.77 17.31
CA ASP A 436 22.57 29.54 18.09
C ASP A 436 22.05 29.89 19.49
N ASP A 437 20.72 30.00 19.63
CA ASP A 437 20.04 30.32 20.89
C ASP A 437 18.91 29.31 21.20
N GLU A 438 18.51 29.28 22.46
CA GLU A 438 17.50 28.39 22.99
C GLU A 438 16.07 28.87 22.69
N GLU A 439 15.86 30.16 22.54
CA GLU A 439 14.55 30.76 22.25
C GLU A 439 14.05 30.34 20.87
N THR A 440 14.89 30.53 19.83
CA THR A 440 14.60 30.09 18.47
C THR A 440 14.32 28.57 18.42
N MET A 441 15.14 27.76 19.14
CA MET A 441 14.94 26.31 19.22
C MET A 441 13.58 25.97 19.86
N ASN A 442 13.19 26.65 20.92
CA ASN A 442 11.89 26.44 21.59
C ASN A 442 10.72 26.87 20.69
N ASN A 443 10.87 27.95 19.92
CA ASN A 443 9.85 28.37 18.95
C ASN A 443 9.62 27.31 17.87
N VAL A 444 10.68 26.60 17.41
CA VAL A 444 10.53 25.46 16.50
C VAL A 444 9.80 24.30 17.20
N ILE A 445 10.07 24.02 18.46
CA ILE A 445 9.35 22.97 19.21
C ILE A 445 7.85 23.32 19.30
N THR A 446 7.49 24.58 19.56
CA THR A 446 6.09 24.99 19.61
C THR A 446 5.40 24.78 18.27
N TYR A 447 6.05 25.17 17.16
CA TYR A 447 5.54 24.94 15.81
C TYR A 447 5.34 23.46 15.52
N MET A 448 6.34 22.61 15.80
CA MET A 448 6.26 21.15 15.59
C MET A 448 5.18 20.50 16.46
N SER A 449 4.81 21.11 17.58
CA SER A 449 3.80 20.62 18.50
C SER A 449 2.38 21.02 18.10
N THR A 450 2.20 21.95 17.15
CA THR A 450 0.87 22.34 16.66
C THR A 450 0.16 21.18 15.97
N LYS A 451 -1.17 21.18 16.01
CA LYS A 451 -1.99 20.23 15.27
C LYS A 451 -1.85 20.42 13.76
N PHE A 452 -1.78 21.68 13.31
CA PHE A 452 -1.57 22.03 11.91
C PHE A 452 -0.30 21.43 11.34
N PHE A 453 0.84 21.57 12.02
CA PHE A 453 2.11 20.95 11.59
C PHE A 453 1.97 19.45 11.43
N ARG A 454 1.47 18.78 12.47
CA ARG A 454 1.35 17.32 12.51
C ARG A 454 0.31 16.79 11.53
N PHE A 455 -0.73 17.57 11.27
CA PHE A 455 -1.70 17.27 10.22
C PHE A 455 -1.03 17.21 8.84
N LEU A 456 -0.25 18.21 8.46
CA LEU A 456 0.47 18.20 7.19
C LEU A 456 1.47 17.05 7.08
N VAL A 457 2.17 16.71 8.17
CA VAL A 457 3.02 15.51 8.23
C VAL A 457 2.19 14.24 7.99
N MET A 458 1.01 14.12 8.59
CA MET A 458 0.11 12.97 8.44
C MET A 458 -0.27 12.74 6.98
N LEU A 459 -0.51 13.80 6.20
CA LEU A 459 -0.90 13.69 4.80
C LEU A 459 0.15 12.98 3.92
N LYS A 460 1.42 13.05 4.31
CA LYS A 460 2.54 12.42 3.60
C LYS A 460 2.98 11.10 4.24
N LYS A 461 2.73 10.92 5.53
CA LYS A 461 3.21 9.80 6.34
C LYS A 461 2.29 8.58 6.24
N ASN A 462 2.54 7.70 5.28
CA ASN A 462 1.75 6.48 5.04
C ASN A 462 2.23 5.24 5.84
N THR A 463 3.29 5.36 6.64
CA THR A 463 3.86 4.28 7.48
C THR A 463 4.32 4.87 8.82
N GLN A 464 4.80 4.03 9.72
CA GLN A 464 5.42 4.50 10.97
C GLN A 464 6.73 5.30 10.76
N SER A 465 7.29 5.33 9.56
CA SER A 465 8.53 6.07 9.27
C SER A 465 8.28 7.58 9.26
N ALA A 466 9.06 8.33 10.05
CA ALA A 466 9.02 9.78 10.16
C ALA A 466 10.38 10.39 9.72
N THR A 467 10.79 10.04 8.50
CA THR A 467 12.02 10.53 7.88
C THR A 467 11.82 11.90 7.23
N ARG A 468 12.90 12.54 6.79
CA ARG A 468 12.91 13.88 6.16
C ARG A 468 11.75 14.14 5.19
N THR A 469 11.45 13.19 4.31
CA THR A 469 10.46 13.37 3.25
C THR A 469 9.01 13.50 3.74
N VAL A 470 8.66 13.07 4.95
CA VAL A 470 7.29 13.24 5.46
C VAL A 470 6.95 14.67 5.84
N TYR A 471 7.95 15.54 5.97
CA TYR A 471 7.79 16.97 6.27
C TYR A 471 7.64 17.84 5.02
N GLU A 472 7.60 17.25 3.83
CA GLU A 472 7.57 17.96 2.55
C GLU A 472 6.43 18.96 2.43
N PHE A 473 5.23 18.63 2.94
CA PHE A 473 4.05 19.51 2.88
C PHE A 473 4.02 20.58 3.96
N VAL A 474 4.91 20.50 4.94
CA VAL A 474 4.97 21.46 6.04
C VAL A 474 5.76 22.68 5.59
N PRO A 475 5.20 23.89 5.62
CA PRO A 475 5.92 25.10 5.30
C PRO A 475 6.91 25.50 6.39
N LEU A 476 8.05 26.02 5.98
CA LEU A 476 9.00 26.63 6.89
C LEU A 476 8.44 27.98 7.37
N GLN A 477 8.57 28.28 8.65
CA GLN A 477 8.10 29.52 9.25
C GLN A 477 9.27 30.41 9.69
N ASP A 478 8.95 31.65 10.04
CA ASP A 478 9.83 32.51 10.84
C ASP A 478 9.76 32.09 12.32
N PHE A 479 10.89 31.77 12.91
CA PHE A 479 10.98 31.31 14.29
C PHE A 479 11.45 32.38 15.27
N SER A 480 11.34 33.66 14.90
CA SER A 480 11.56 34.79 15.83
C SER A 480 10.49 34.86 16.95
N HIS A 481 9.39 34.10 16.81
CA HIS A 481 8.30 34.03 17.79
C HIS A 481 7.67 32.62 17.79
N PRO A 482 6.98 32.23 18.89
CA PRO A 482 6.29 30.96 18.94
C PRO A 482 5.05 30.95 18.04
N TRP A 483 4.74 29.77 17.46
CA TRP A 483 3.55 29.57 16.63
C TRP A 483 2.47 28.80 17.38
N THR A 484 1.21 29.20 17.19
CA THR A 484 0.01 28.48 17.66
C THR A 484 -0.84 28.00 16.49
N ASP A 485 -1.74 27.07 16.75
CA ASP A 485 -2.69 26.59 15.74
C ASP A 485 -3.56 27.71 15.19
N GLU A 486 -4.04 28.64 16.06
CA GLU A 486 -4.87 29.77 15.65
C GLU A 486 -4.13 30.72 14.70
N MET A 487 -2.85 31.00 14.96
CA MET A 487 -2.02 31.83 14.08
C MET A 487 -1.87 31.19 12.70
N LEU A 488 -1.64 29.87 12.66
CA LEU A 488 -1.50 29.11 11.43
C LEU A 488 -2.82 28.99 10.65
N TYR A 489 -3.92 28.70 11.33
CA TYR A 489 -5.25 28.66 10.70
C TYR A 489 -5.60 29.99 10.03
N LYS A 490 -5.30 31.11 10.72
CA LYS A 490 -5.48 32.46 10.19
C LYS A 490 -4.54 32.73 9.00
N LYS A 491 -3.26 32.39 9.12
CA LYS A 491 -2.26 32.60 8.05
C LYS A 491 -2.66 31.93 6.76
N TYR A 492 -3.16 30.68 6.82
CA TYR A 492 -3.55 29.87 5.66
C TYR A 492 -5.02 30.04 5.29
N ASN A 493 -5.74 30.98 5.93
CA ASN A 493 -7.16 31.29 5.68
C ASN A 493 -8.03 30.01 5.68
N LEU A 494 -7.86 29.18 6.72
CA LEU A 494 -8.65 27.96 6.88
C LEU A 494 -10.07 28.31 7.35
N ASP A 495 -11.04 27.61 6.77
CA ASP A 495 -12.43 27.71 7.16
C ASP A 495 -12.75 26.80 8.38
N LYS A 496 -13.98 26.90 8.87
CA LYS A 496 -14.41 26.15 10.06
C LYS A 496 -14.39 24.64 9.87
N ASP A 497 -14.72 24.16 8.66
CA ASP A 497 -14.78 22.74 8.37
C ASP A 497 -13.36 22.14 8.24
N GLU A 498 -12.43 22.86 7.65
CA GLU A 498 -11.02 22.50 7.56
C GLU A 498 -10.38 22.45 8.96
N ILE A 499 -10.65 23.44 9.81
CA ILE A 499 -10.17 23.47 11.20
C ILE A 499 -10.78 22.29 11.98
N ALA A 500 -12.09 22.10 11.90
CA ALA A 500 -12.76 20.99 12.57
C ALA A 500 -12.20 19.63 12.15
N PHE A 501 -11.84 19.47 10.87
CA PHE A 501 -11.22 18.24 10.38
C PHE A 501 -9.82 18.06 10.98
N ILE A 502 -8.95 19.08 10.98
CA ILE A 502 -7.63 19.02 11.61
C ILE A 502 -7.76 18.64 13.10
N GLU A 503 -8.67 19.31 13.81
CA GLU A 503 -8.93 19.09 15.25
C GLU A 503 -9.40 17.64 15.55
N SER A 504 -10.19 17.06 14.65
CA SER A 504 -10.67 15.68 14.77
C SER A 504 -9.61 14.63 14.50
N MET A 505 -8.57 14.97 13.73
CA MET A 505 -7.54 14.03 13.29
C MET A 505 -6.30 14.03 14.19
N ILE A 506 -6.04 15.14 14.88
CA ILE A 506 -4.79 15.36 15.61
C ILE A 506 -5.08 15.68 17.09
N ARG A 507 -4.58 14.84 17.99
CA ARG A 507 -4.70 15.12 19.42
C ARG A 507 -3.62 16.09 19.92
N PRO A 508 -3.84 16.82 21.02
CA PRO A 508 -2.83 17.69 21.62
C PRO A 508 -1.52 16.95 21.92
N MET A 509 -0.38 17.63 21.81
CA MET A 509 0.93 17.13 22.21
C MET A 509 1.30 17.75 23.56
N GLU A 510 1.21 16.95 24.61
CA GLU A 510 1.58 17.35 25.99
C GLU A 510 3.10 17.31 26.23
#